data_1c826b3ff041e8afc2fb6dc475e23f1d
#
_entry.id   1c826b3ff041e8afc2fb6dc475e23f1d
#
_cell.length_a   1.000
_cell.length_b   1.000
_cell.length_c   1.000
_cell.angle_alpha   90.00
_cell.angle_beta   90.00
_cell.angle_gamma   90.00
#
_symmetry.space_group_name_H-M   'P 1'
#
loop_
_entity.id
_entity.type
_entity.pdbx_description
1 polymer ?
#
loop_
_entity_poly.entity_id
_entity_poly.type
_entity_poly.pdbx_seq_one_letter_code
_entity_poly.pdbx_strand_id
1 'polypeptide(L)'
;MYKRQLDNCREGFIEGLKEAGFEEGKNLTIKEENAAADQGTAKQISDGFVSDDVDLICGIATPSAQAAYNSAMNTEIPVIYTAVTDPKAAKLANDDGAPVGEVTGTSDELPIKEQLEMIREMLPDAEKIGILYTTSEVNSVSAIEKYEELAGDYGFTIVKKGVTQTADISLATEEILSEVDCLT
;
A
#
# COMPACT_ATOMS: atom_id res chain seq x y z
N MET A 1 -13.07 -6.79 0.48
CA MET A 1 -13.06 -5.51 -0.27
C MET A 1 -11.65 -5.19 -0.78
N TYR A 2 -10.64 -5.16 0.06
CA TYR A 2 -9.24 -4.83 -0.30
C TYR A 2 -8.64 -5.70 -1.42
N LYS A 3 -8.80 -7.03 -1.37
CA LYS A 3 -8.32 -7.95 -2.42
C LYS A 3 -8.83 -7.57 -3.81
N ARG A 4 -10.11 -7.21 -3.93
CA ARG A 4 -10.71 -6.82 -5.22
C ARG A 4 -10.12 -5.53 -5.79
N GLN A 5 -9.69 -4.59 -4.94
CA GLN A 5 -9.03 -3.35 -5.38
C GLN A 5 -7.65 -3.65 -5.99
N LEU A 6 -6.85 -4.49 -5.34
CA LEU A 6 -5.54 -4.90 -5.87
C LEU A 6 -5.68 -5.74 -7.15
N ASP A 7 -6.70 -6.60 -7.25
CA ASP A 7 -7.01 -7.32 -8.49
C ASP A 7 -7.34 -6.35 -9.64
N ASN A 8 -8.10 -5.29 -9.37
CA ASN A 8 -8.39 -4.24 -10.36
C ASN A 8 -7.13 -3.50 -10.82
N CYS A 9 -6.16 -3.24 -9.91
CA CYS A 9 -4.88 -2.63 -10.28
C CYS A 9 -4.08 -3.53 -11.24
N ARG A 10 -4.06 -4.83 -10.97
CA ARG A 10 -3.44 -5.83 -11.85
C ARG A 10 -4.12 -5.86 -13.23
N GLU A 11 -5.44 -5.96 -13.24
CA GLU A 11 -6.22 -6.01 -14.48
C GLU A 11 -6.02 -4.73 -15.31
N GLY A 12 -6.05 -3.56 -14.65
CA GLY A 12 -5.81 -2.27 -15.33
C GLY A 12 -4.39 -2.15 -15.89
N PHE A 13 -3.37 -2.67 -15.19
CA PHE A 13 -2.01 -2.70 -15.70
C PHE A 13 -1.89 -3.57 -16.96
N ILE A 14 -2.49 -4.77 -16.95
CA ILE A 14 -2.49 -5.68 -18.11
C ILE A 14 -3.27 -5.07 -19.28
N GLU A 15 -4.40 -4.42 -19.01
CA GLU A 15 -5.18 -3.72 -20.06
C GLU A 15 -4.38 -2.57 -20.68
N GLY A 16 -3.68 -1.77 -19.87
CA GLY A 16 -2.80 -0.71 -20.37
C GLY A 16 -1.66 -1.23 -21.23
N LEU A 17 -1.04 -2.36 -20.86
CA LEU A 17 -0.04 -3.02 -21.71
C LEU A 17 -0.64 -3.43 -23.06
N LYS A 18 -1.84 -3.99 -23.06
CA LYS A 18 -2.54 -4.38 -24.29
C LYS A 18 -2.88 -3.18 -25.17
N GLU A 19 -3.33 -2.08 -24.59
CA GLU A 19 -3.57 -0.83 -25.33
C GLU A 19 -2.29 -0.26 -25.94
N ALA A 20 -1.14 -0.46 -25.26
CA ALA A 20 0.19 -0.09 -25.74
C ALA A 20 0.72 -1.08 -26.81
N GLY A 21 -0.01 -2.13 -27.15
CA GLY A 21 0.36 -3.11 -28.18
C GLY A 21 1.12 -4.35 -27.66
N PHE A 22 1.19 -4.52 -26.33
CA PHE A 22 1.77 -5.71 -25.73
C PHE A 22 0.66 -6.72 -25.41
N GLU A 23 0.66 -7.86 -26.09
CA GLU A 23 -0.37 -8.89 -25.95
C GLU A 23 0.23 -10.19 -25.46
N GLU A 24 -0.33 -10.75 -24.38
CA GLU A 24 0.08 -12.04 -23.85
C GLU A 24 -0.05 -13.16 -24.89
N GLY A 25 0.99 -13.99 -24.99
CA GLY A 25 1.08 -15.08 -25.96
C GLY A 25 1.46 -14.63 -27.39
N LYS A 26 1.64 -13.33 -27.66
CA LYS A 26 2.14 -12.81 -28.94
C LYS A 26 3.56 -12.22 -28.79
N ASN A 27 3.67 -11.14 -28.04
CA ASN A 27 4.91 -10.40 -27.81
C ASN A 27 5.14 -10.06 -26.32
N LEU A 28 4.34 -10.66 -25.43
CA LEU A 28 4.41 -10.51 -24.00
C LEU A 28 4.23 -11.89 -23.31
N THR A 29 5.02 -12.13 -22.29
CA THR A 29 4.80 -13.24 -21.34
C THR A 29 4.61 -12.64 -19.96
N ILE A 30 3.51 -12.96 -19.28
CA ILE A 30 3.21 -12.48 -17.94
C ILE A 30 3.44 -13.64 -16.95
N LYS A 31 4.23 -13.38 -15.89
CA LYS A 31 4.33 -14.25 -14.72
C LYS A 31 3.63 -13.58 -13.57
N GLU A 32 2.61 -14.22 -13.01
CA GLU A 32 1.85 -13.71 -11.86
C GLU A 32 2.14 -14.54 -10.63
N GLU A 33 2.47 -13.86 -9.53
CA GLU A 33 2.70 -14.48 -8.23
C GLU A 33 2.01 -13.65 -7.13
N ASN A 34 1.60 -14.31 -6.06
CA ASN A 34 0.90 -13.66 -4.94
C ASN A 34 1.58 -14.01 -3.62
N ALA A 35 2.09 -13.00 -2.95
CA ALA A 35 2.77 -13.13 -1.66
C ALA A 35 1.82 -13.37 -0.47
N ALA A 36 0.50 -13.28 -0.67
CA ALA A 36 -0.51 -13.46 0.39
C ALA A 36 -0.26 -12.60 1.66
N ALA A 37 0.23 -11.36 1.46
CA ALA A 37 0.61 -10.42 2.50
C ALA A 37 1.79 -10.89 3.39
N ASP A 38 2.56 -11.88 2.95
CA ASP A 38 3.78 -12.33 3.63
C ASP A 38 5.03 -11.69 3.00
N GLN A 39 5.78 -10.92 3.79
CA GLN A 39 6.96 -10.19 3.32
C GLN A 39 8.11 -11.10 2.88
N GLY A 40 8.27 -12.25 3.57
CA GLY A 40 9.28 -13.23 3.21
C GLY A 40 9.00 -13.85 1.84
N THR A 41 7.74 -14.21 1.60
CA THR A 41 7.25 -14.71 0.31
C THR A 41 7.38 -13.66 -0.78
N ALA A 42 7.04 -12.40 -0.50
CA ALA A 42 7.20 -11.29 -1.46
C ALA A 42 8.66 -11.14 -1.91
N LYS A 43 9.60 -11.23 -0.96
CA LYS A 43 11.02 -11.21 -1.28
C LYS A 43 11.44 -12.40 -2.14
N GLN A 44 11.03 -13.62 -1.80
CA GLN A 44 11.38 -14.83 -2.57
C GLN A 44 10.84 -14.76 -4.01
N ILE A 45 9.61 -14.27 -4.20
CA ILE A 45 9.01 -14.05 -5.51
C ILE A 45 9.83 -13.04 -6.31
N SER A 46 10.19 -11.91 -5.71
CA SER A 46 10.96 -10.85 -6.36
C SER A 46 12.37 -11.31 -6.74
N ASP A 47 13.06 -12.04 -5.85
CA ASP A 47 14.35 -12.66 -6.14
C ASP A 47 14.24 -13.68 -7.30
N GLY A 48 13.12 -14.42 -7.36
CA GLY A 48 12.81 -15.34 -8.45
C GLY A 48 12.68 -14.63 -9.79
N PHE A 49 11.94 -13.52 -9.85
CA PHE A 49 11.80 -12.71 -11.07
C PHE A 49 13.15 -12.15 -11.54
N VAL A 50 13.98 -11.66 -10.62
CA VAL A 50 15.34 -11.21 -10.96
C VAL A 50 16.20 -12.37 -11.50
N SER A 51 16.11 -13.56 -10.89
CA SER A 51 16.86 -14.74 -11.34
C SER A 51 16.39 -15.24 -12.71
N ASP A 52 15.12 -15.02 -13.04
CA ASP A 52 14.53 -15.36 -14.33
C ASP A 52 14.80 -14.31 -15.43
N ASP A 53 15.56 -13.25 -15.08
CA ASP A 53 15.95 -12.16 -15.97
C ASP A 53 14.76 -11.54 -16.74
N VAL A 54 13.68 -11.21 -15.98
CA VAL A 54 12.50 -10.59 -16.58
C VAL A 54 12.80 -9.16 -17.02
N ASP A 55 12.11 -8.68 -18.07
CA ASP A 55 12.33 -7.33 -18.63
C ASP A 55 11.77 -6.21 -17.72
N LEU A 56 10.81 -6.54 -16.83
CA LEU A 56 10.15 -5.57 -15.94
C LEU A 56 9.45 -6.30 -14.79
N ILE A 57 9.45 -5.68 -13.60
CA ILE A 57 8.67 -6.16 -12.46
C ILE A 57 7.59 -5.12 -12.11
N CYS A 58 6.33 -5.57 -11.99
CA CYS A 58 5.25 -4.75 -11.47
C CYS A 58 4.92 -5.16 -10.02
N GLY A 59 5.16 -4.25 -9.08
CA GLY A 59 4.83 -4.42 -7.66
C GLY A 59 3.47 -3.78 -7.32
N ILE A 60 2.49 -4.60 -6.93
CA ILE A 60 1.15 -4.13 -6.54
C ILE A 60 1.06 -4.09 -5.02
N ALA A 61 0.75 -2.93 -4.47
CA ALA A 61 0.79 -2.56 -3.06
C ALA A 61 2.21 -2.35 -2.51
N THR A 62 2.32 -1.54 -1.45
CA THR A 62 3.59 -1.08 -0.88
C THR A 62 4.57 -2.22 -0.54
N PRO A 63 4.18 -3.30 0.18
CA PRO A 63 5.13 -4.37 0.51
C PRO A 63 5.71 -5.08 -0.71
N SER A 64 4.87 -5.33 -1.74
CA SER A 64 5.31 -5.97 -2.98
C SER A 64 6.22 -5.06 -3.79
N ALA A 65 5.90 -3.78 -3.89
CA ALA A 65 6.73 -2.79 -4.59
C ALA A 65 8.12 -2.63 -3.93
N GLN A 66 8.16 -2.58 -2.59
CA GLN A 66 9.42 -2.54 -1.84
C GLN A 66 10.25 -3.82 -2.06
N ALA A 67 9.63 -5.00 -2.01
CA ALA A 67 10.32 -6.25 -2.25
C ALA A 67 10.89 -6.30 -3.67
N ALA A 68 10.10 -5.93 -4.69
CA ALA A 68 10.52 -5.88 -6.08
C ALA A 68 11.72 -4.93 -6.26
N TYR A 69 11.62 -3.70 -5.76
CA TYR A 69 12.70 -2.73 -5.88
C TYR A 69 13.97 -3.18 -5.15
N ASN A 70 13.87 -3.68 -3.93
CA ASN A 70 15.01 -4.15 -3.16
C ASN A 70 15.74 -5.33 -3.83
N SER A 71 15.01 -6.21 -4.51
CA SER A 71 15.63 -7.32 -5.26
C SER A 71 16.26 -6.84 -6.58
N ALA A 72 15.66 -5.87 -7.26
CA ALA A 72 16.09 -5.37 -8.57
C ALA A 72 17.13 -4.24 -8.50
N MET A 73 17.35 -3.60 -7.35
CA MET A 73 18.14 -2.36 -7.21
C MET A 73 19.59 -2.41 -7.70
N ASN A 74 20.17 -3.60 -7.86
CA ASN A 74 21.53 -3.81 -8.40
C ASN A 74 21.50 -4.46 -9.79
N THR A 75 20.38 -4.40 -10.47
CA THR A 75 20.18 -4.90 -11.85
C THR A 75 19.72 -3.77 -12.75
N GLU A 76 19.55 -4.04 -14.03
CA GLU A 76 18.96 -3.10 -15.00
C GLU A 76 17.43 -3.32 -15.15
N ILE A 77 16.81 -4.18 -14.33
CA ILE A 77 15.40 -4.51 -14.39
C ILE A 77 14.59 -3.34 -13.77
N PRO A 78 13.79 -2.62 -14.55
CA PRO A 78 12.97 -1.56 -14.03
C PRO A 78 11.79 -2.10 -13.19
N VAL A 79 11.37 -1.33 -12.19
CA VAL A 79 10.23 -1.66 -11.35
C VAL A 79 9.13 -0.62 -11.54
N ILE A 80 7.93 -1.08 -11.86
CA ILE A 80 6.73 -0.26 -11.85
C ILE A 80 5.92 -0.62 -10.61
N TYR A 81 5.46 0.37 -9.87
CA TYR A 81 4.53 0.13 -8.77
C TYR A 81 3.14 0.70 -9.04
N THR A 82 2.13 0.08 -8.44
CA THR A 82 0.78 0.62 -8.36
C THR A 82 0.18 0.34 -6.98
N ALA A 83 -0.80 1.13 -6.55
CA ALA A 83 -1.39 1.06 -5.22
C ALA A 83 -0.34 1.18 -4.09
N VAL A 84 0.58 2.14 -4.23
CA VAL A 84 1.54 2.50 -3.18
C VAL A 84 1.07 3.81 -2.53
N THR A 85 0.64 3.75 -1.29
CA THR A 85 0.02 4.88 -0.59
C THR A 85 0.99 6.06 -0.39
N ASP A 86 2.23 5.77 0.00
CA ASP A 86 3.27 6.76 0.22
C ASP A 86 4.60 6.29 -0.37
N PRO A 87 4.91 6.64 -1.63
CA PRO A 87 6.16 6.25 -2.27
C PRO A 87 7.43 6.78 -1.58
N LYS A 88 7.33 7.94 -0.89
CA LYS A 88 8.46 8.51 -0.14
C LYS A 88 8.75 7.72 1.12
N ALA A 89 7.74 7.46 1.95
CA ALA A 89 7.87 6.61 3.12
C ALA A 89 8.33 5.19 2.73
N ALA A 90 7.88 4.67 1.58
CA ALA A 90 8.30 3.39 1.03
C ALA A 90 9.73 3.40 0.45
N LYS A 91 10.40 4.58 0.35
CA LYS A 91 11.72 4.76 -0.28
C LYS A 91 11.76 4.38 -1.77
N LEU A 92 10.65 4.55 -2.46
CA LEU A 92 10.50 4.36 -3.90
C LEU A 92 10.53 5.69 -4.65
N ALA A 93 10.46 6.80 -3.93
CA ALA A 93 10.61 8.16 -4.42
C ALA A 93 11.42 9.01 -3.44
N ASN A 94 12.10 10.03 -3.96
CA ASN A 94 12.79 11.06 -3.18
C ASN A 94 11.79 12.05 -2.56
N ASP A 95 12.27 12.96 -1.71
CA ASP A 95 11.43 13.97 -1.05
C ASP A 95 10.73 14.92 -2.04
N ASP A 96 11.30 15.16 -3.19
CA ASP A 96 10.71 15.93 -4.30
C ASP A 96 9.75 15.14 -5.19
N GLY A 97 9.57 13.83 -4.90
CA GLY A 97 8.74 12.91 -5.66
C GLY A 97 9.42 12.28 -6.89
N ALA A 98 10.69 12.60 -7.14
CA ALA A 98 11.43 11.95 -8.22
C ALA A 98 11.71 10.46 -7.90
N PRO A 99 11.81 9.61 -8.91
CA PRO A 99 12.16 8.20 -8.75
C PRO A 99 13.50 7.98 -8.03
N VAL A 100 13.61 6.89 -7.29
CA VAL A 100 14.88 6.42 -6.70
C VAL A 100 15.41 5.28 -7.57
N GLY A 101 16.38 5.56 -8.46
CA GLY A 101 16.89 4.55 -9.41
C GLY A 101 15.83 4.18 -10.46
N GLU A 102 15.83 2.91 -10.89
CA GLU A 102 14.95 2.40 -11.95
C GLU A 102 13.57 1.97 -11.39
N VAL A 103 12.90 2.86 -10.62
CA VAL A 103 11.57 2.58 -10.08
C VAL A 103 10.64 3.78 -10.25
N THR A 104 9.42 3.54 -10.73
CA THR A 104 8.37 4.56 -10.85
C THR A 104 6.99 3.91 -10.75
N GLY A 105 5.92 4.70 -10.70
CA GLY A 105 4.57 4.14 -10.64
C GLY A 105 3.51 5.15 -10.26
N THR A 106 2.38 4.62 -9.76
CA THR A 106 1.21 5.40 -9.34
C THR A 106 0.94 5.21 -7.86
N SER A 107 0.68 6.33 -7.16
CA SER A 107 0.25 6.29 -5.76
C SER A 107 -1.28 6.22 -5.64
N ASP A 108 -1.73 5.69 -4.51
CA ASP A 108 -3.11 5.72 -4.03
C ASP A 108 -3.20 6.48 -2.69
N GLU A 109 -2.64 7.68 -2.65
CA GLU A 109 -2.65 8.52 -1.45
C GLU A 109 -4.05 8.64 -0.86
N LEU A 110 -4.15 8.44 0.46
CA LEU A 110 -5.44 8.47 1.15
C LEU A 110 -5.94 9.91 1.29
N PRO A 111 -7.21 10.21 0.97
CA PRO A 111 -7.83 11.52 1.16
C PRO A 111 -8.23 11.71 2.63
N ILE A 112 -7.24 11.73 3.53
CA ILE A 112 -7.47 11.73 4.99
C ILE A 112 -8.25 12.95 5.45
N LYS A 113 -7.99 14.11 4.83
CA LYS A 113 -8.72 15.34 5.13
C LYS A 113 -10.22 15.18 4.87
N GLU A 114 -10.58 14.70 3.69
CA GLU A 114 -11.96 14.46 3.28
C GLU A 114 -12.61 13.37 4.14
N GLN A 115 -11.84 12.37 4.57
CA GLN A 115 -12.33 11.33 5.48
C GLN A 115 -12.65 11.92 6.86
N LEU A 116 -11.79 12.79 7.42
CA LEU A 116 -12.05 13.46 8.69
C LEU A 116 -13.24 14.42 8.60
N GLU A 117 -13.39 15.16 7.50
CA GLU A 117 -14.56 16.02 7.22
C GLU A 117 -15.84 15.19 7.19
N MET A 118 -15.84 14.07 6.48
CA MET A 118 -16.98 13.16 6.39
C MET A 118 -17.35 12.57 7.76
N ILE A 119 -16.35 12.14 8.55
CA ILE A 119 -16.60 11.61 9.90
C ILE A 119 -17.25 12.69 10.78
N ARG A 120 -16.75 13.92 10.73
CA ARG A 120 -17.33 15.05 11.50
C ARG A 120 -18.76 15.36 11.10
N GLU A 121 -19.07 15.29 9.80
CA GLU A 121 -20.42 15.49 9.30
C GLU A 121 -21.38 14.37 9.76
N MET A 122 -20.93 13.12 9.71
CA MET A 122 -21.72 11.95 10.10
C MET A 122 -21.89 11.82 11.62
N LEU A 123 -20.86 12.19 12.39
CA LEU A 123 -20.79 12.04 13.85
C LEU A 123 -20.38 13.38 14.50
N PRO A 124 -21.31 14.34 14.59
CA PRO A 124 -20.98 15.71 15.07
C PRO A 124 -20.43 15.78 16.49
N ASP A 125 -20.78 14.84 17.34
CA ASP A 125 -20.39 14.81 18.76
C ASP A 125 -19.21 13.87 19.06
N ALA A 126 -18.67 13.19 18.04
CA ALA A 126 -17.54 12.29 18.24
C ALA A 126 -16.25 13.06 18.59
N GLU A 127 -15.47 12.56 19.53
CA GLU A 127 -14.19 13.13 19.96
C GLU A 127 -13.00 12.22 19.65
N LYS A 128 -13.24 10.89 19.61
CA LYS A 128 -12.17 9.89 19.47
C LYS A 128 -12.41 8.97 18.28
N ILE A 129 -11.42 8.91 17.41
CA ILE A 129 -11.40 7.99 16.27
C ILE A 129 -10.39 6.88 16.55
N GLY A 130 -10.82 5.63 16.47
CA GLY A 130 -9.97 4.47 16.57
C GLY A 130 -9.43 4.02 15.22
N ILE A 131 -8.15 3.66 15.17
CA ILE A 131 -7.53 3.12 13.97
C ILE A 131 -6.72 1.86 14.31
N LEU A 132 -7.02 0.76 13.60
CA LEU A 132 -6.20 -0.44 13.62
C LEU A 132 -5.23 -0.39 12.44
N TYR A 133 -3.96 -0.69 12.69
CA TYR A 133 -2.95 -0.64 11.65
C TYR A 133 -1.91 -1.74 11.77
N THR A 134 -1.31 -2.15 10.66
CA THR A 134 -0.23 -3.14 10.64
C THR A 134 1.11 -2.44 10.92
N THR A 135 1.74 -2.78 12.03
CA THR A 135 2.96 -2.10 12.49
C THR A 135 4.18 -2.33 11.60
N SER A 136 4.19 -3.41 10.83
CA SER A 136 5.28 -3.78 9.92
C SER A 136 5.15 -3.18 8.51
N GLU A 137 4.06 -2.46 8.21
CA GLU A 137 3.82 -1.85 6.92
C GLU A 137 4.00 -0.33 6.98
N VAL A 138 4.95 0.20 6.20
CA VAL A 138 5.29 1.62 6.22
C VAL A 138 4.14 2.52 5.77
N ASN A 139 3.31 2.07 4.83
CA ASN A 139 2.11 2.77 4.40
C ASN A 139 1.07 2.89 5.53
N SER A 140 0.93 1.87 6.37
CA SER A 140 0.06 1.91 7.55
C SER A 140 0.57 2.93 8.57
N VAL A 141 1.87 2.95 8.82
CA VAL A 141 2.51 3.90 9.75
C VAL A 141 2.39 5.33 9.22
N SER A 142 2.72 5.58 7.95
CA SER A 142 2.60 6.91 7.31
C SER A 142 1.16 7.43 7.35
N ALA A 143 0.16 6.57 7.08
CA ALA A 143 -1.25 6.95 7.18
C ALA A 143 -1.64 7.38 8.60
N ILE A 144 -1.21 6.64 9.63
CA ILE A 144 -1.46 6.99 11.03
C ILE A 144 -0.85 8.34 11.39
N GLU A 145 0.39 8.60 11.02
CA GLU A 145 1.06 9.88 11.26
C GLU A 145 0.28 11.04 10.64
N LYS A 146 -0.26 10.83 9.44
CA LYS A 146 -1.07 11.84 8.75
C LYS A 146 -2.43 12.06 9.43
N TYR A 147 -3.07 11.01 9.93
CA TYR A 147 -4.29 11.16 10.75
C TYR A 147 -4.00 11.93 12.04
N GLU A 148 -2.91 11.61 12.76
CA GLU A 148 -2.51 12.31 13.99
C GLU A 148 -2.20 13.80 13.73
N GLU A 149 -1.56 14.11 12.59
CA GLU A 149 -1.28 15.50 12.18
C GLU A 149 -2.55 16.31 11.96
N LEU A 150 -3.56 15.74 11.29
CA LEU A 150 -4.72 16.47 10.83
C LEU A 150 -5.93 16.41 11.77
N ALA A 151 -6.04 15.37 12.59
CA ALA A 151 -7.25 15.11 13.40
C ALA A 151 -7.63 16.26 14.33
N GLY A 152 -6.64 16.95 14.90
CA GLY A 152 -6.85 18.08 15.81
C GLY A 152 -7.60 19.24 15.18
N ASP A 153 -7.41 19.50 13.89
CA ASP A 153 -8.08 20.58 13.15
C ASP A 153 -9.58 20.31 13.00
N TYR A 154 -9.97 19.04 13.10
CA TYR A 154 -11.36 18.56 13.04
C TYR A 154 -11.95 18.23 14.42
N GLY A 155 -11.22 18.52 15.51
CA GLY A 155 -11.64 18.27 16.89
C GLY A 155 -11.61 16.79 17.27
N PHE A 156 -10.78 15.97 16.61
CA PHE A 156 -10.62 14.56 16.92
C PHE A 156 -9.29 14.27 17.64
N THR A 157 -9.31 13.22 18.45
CA THR A 157 -8.13 12.55 18.98
C THR A 157 -8.05 11.15 18.36
N ILE A 158 -6.88 10.78 17.86
CA ILE A 158 -6.65 9.45 17.32
C ILE A 158 -6.23 8.49 18.43
N VAL A 159 -6.95 7.38 18.54
CA VAL A 159 -6.59 6.21 19.37
C VAL A 159 -6.15 5.11 18.43
N LYS A 160 -4.88 4.74 18.48
CA LYS A 160 -4.31 3.76 17.54
C LYS A 160 -3.98 2.45 18.22
N LYS A 161 -4.22 1.34 17.52
CA LYS A 161 -3.88 0.00 17.97
C LYS A 161 -3.11 -0.74 16.88
N GLY A 162 -1.83 -1.02 17.13
CA GLY A 162 -1.00 -1.78 16.21
C GLY A 162 -1.28 -3.28 16.29
N VAL A 163 -1.36 -3.94 15.14
CA VAL A 163 -1.44 -5.39 15.02
C VAL A 163 -0.25 -5.91 14.20
N THR A 164 0.19 -7.13 14.47
CA THR A 164 1.31 -7.75 13.75
C THR A 164 0.85 -8.91 12.85
N GLN A 165 -0.30 -9.47 13.14
CA GLN A 165 -0.88 -10.60 12.40
C GLN A 165 -2.41 -10.56 12.43
N THR A 166 -3.03 -11.20 11.46
CA THR A 166 -4.50 -11.24 11.32
C THR A 166 -5.22 -11.79 12.56
N ALA A 167 -4.59 -12.72 13.28
CA ALA A 167 -5.15 -13.31 14.49
C ALA A 167 -5.38 -12.29 15.62
N ASP A 168 -4.62 -11.18 15.63
CA ASP A 168 -4.70 -10.15 16.67
C ASP A 168 -5.86 -9.18 16.46
N ILE A 169 -6.43 -9.13 15.25
CA ILE A 169 -7.41 -8.11 14.84
C ILE A 169 -8.65 -8.14 15.73
N SER A 170 -9.22 -9.32 16.00
CA SER A 170 -10.45 -9.42 16.79
C SER A 170 -10.27 -8.86 18.19
N LEU A 171 -9.20 -9.24 18.89
CA LEU A 171 -8.89 -8.76 20.24
C LEU A 171 -8.60 -7.25 20.22
N ALA A 172 -7.78 -6.79 19.29
CA ALA A 172 -7.44 -5.37 19.15
C ALA A 172 -8.69 -4.53 18.87
N THR A 173 -9.64 -5.06 18.09
CA THR A 173 -10.91 -4.39 17.79
C THR A 173 -11.78 -4.29 19.05
N GLU A 174 -11.93 -5.36 19.82
CA GLU A 174 -12.71 -5.34 21.06
C GLU A 174 -12.14 -4.34 22.08
N GLU A 175 -10.83 -4.29 22.22
CA GLU A 175 -10.16 -3.35 23.11
C GLU A 175 -10.38 -1.91 22.68
N ILE A 176 -10.11 -1.57 21.42
CA ILE A 176 -10.19 -0.17 20.94
C ILE A 176 -11.63 0.36 20.92
N LEU A 177 -12.62 -0.49 20.62
CA LEU A 177 -14.03 -0.09 20.59
C LEU A 177 -14.56 0.41 21.95
N SER A 178 -13.93 0.03 23.05
CA SER A 178 -14.30 0.51 24.38
C SER A 178 -13.78 1.93 24.69
N GLU A 179 -12.89 2.47 23.84
CA GLU A 179 -12.16 3.71 24.09
C GLU A 179 -12.53 4.83 23.10
N VAL A 180 -13.27 4.51 22.02
CA VAL A 180 -13.49 5.40 20.88
C VAL A 180 -14.96 5.52 20.49
N ASP A 181 -15.29 6.59 19.75
CA ASP A 181 -16.65 6.84 19.27
C ASP A 181 -16.91 6.18 17.90
N CYS A 182 -15.85 5.99 17.10
CA CYS A 182 -15.91 5.27 15.82
C CYS A 182 -14.55 4.69 15.45
N LEU A 183 -14.56 3.82 14.43
CA LEU A 183 -13.35 3.29 13.75
C LEU A 183 -13.31 3.79 12.31
N THR A 184 -12.10 4.00 11.79
CA THR A 184 -11.84 4.30 10.38
C THR A 184 -10.70 3.45 9.83
#